data_42e8eae6400a3816f29bd645503552b3
#
_entry.id   42e8eae6400a3816f29bd645503552b3
#
_cell.length_a   1.000
_cell.length_b   1.000
_cell.length_c   1.000
_cell.angle_alpha   90.00
_cell.angle_beta   90.00
_cell.angle_gamma   90.00
#
_symmetry.space_group_name_H-M   'P 1'
#
loop_
_entity.id
_entity.type
_entity.pdbx_description
1 polymer ?
#
loop_
_entity_poly.entity_id
_entity_poly.type
_entity_poly.pdbx_seq_one_letter_code
_entity_poly.pdbx_strand_id
1 'polypeptide(L)'
;FTVLIVSVAGSIIAVFLFYKHKLKCPIEELELASRQVGRNNLDFHITYENEDEMGGLCKEFERMRGQLAENNQQLWKMLEEEKALRAAIAHDIRSPLSVLEGYQEMLSEYLPKKEINMEQALEMVNESKKQIERMDIFVETMRKMSSLDTRELVAEEITSKQVEIDVRAE
;
A
#
# COMPACT_ATOMS: atom_id res chain seq x y z
N PHE A 1 -30.61 22.86 -58.97
CA PHE A 1 -31.11 21.77 -58.11
C PHE A 1 -29.99 20.77 -57.75
N THR A 2 -29.18 20.33 -58.70
CA THR A 2 -28.05 19.39 -58.50
C THR A 2 -27.02 19.94 -57.55
N VAL A 3 -26.62 21.19 -57.65
CA VAL A 3 -25.63 21.83 -56.76
C VAL A 3 -26.10 21.83 -55.28
N LEU A 4 -27.39 22.08 -55.07
CA LEU A 4 -28.00 22.08 -53.74
C LEU A 4 -27.99 20.67 -53.09
N ILE A 5 -28.30 19.66 -53.88
CA ILE A 5 -28.27 18.25 -53.43
C ILE A 5 -26.84 17.84 -53.08
N VAL A 6 -25.85 18.17 -53.90
CA VAL A 6 -24.44 17.85 -53.65
C VAL A 6 -23.92 18.58 -52.41
N SER A 7 -24.28 19.85 -52.19
CA SER A 7 -23.90 20.60 -51.00
C SER A 7 -24.49 20.00 -49.73
N VAL A 8 -25.77 19.61 -49.74
CA VAL A 8 -26.41 18.95 -48.56
C VAL A 8 -25.80 17.58 -48.28
N ALA A 9 -25.58 16.77 -49.34
CA ALA A 9 -24.92 15.49 -49.17
C ALA A 9 -23.49 15.61 -48.63
N GLY A 10 -22.73 16.55 -49.14
CA GLY A 10 -21.36 16.87 -48.62
C GLY A 10 -21.36 17.29 -47.15
N SER A 11 -22.31 18.13 -46.73
CA SER A 11 -22.47 18.55 -45.35
C SER A 11 -22.81 17.38 -44.43
N ILE A 12 -23.69 16.49 -44.84
CA ILE A 12 -24.07 15.29 -44.05
C ILE A 12 -22.85 14.36 -43.85
N ILE A 13 -22.11 14.12 -44.93
CA ILE A 13 -20.89 13.29 -44.87
C ILE A 13 -19.84 13.93 -43.96
N ALA A 14 -19.63 15.23 -44.05
CA ALA A 14 -18.67 15.95 -43.21
C ALA A 14 -19.05 15.86 -41.72
N VAL A 15 -20.33 16.06 -41.36
CA VAL A 15 -20.83 15.94 -40.01
C VAL A 15 -20.70 14.46 -39.48
N PHE A 16 -20.98 13.50 -40.33
CA PHE A 16 -20.85 12.11 -39.98
C PHE A 16 -19.39 11.70 -39.71
N LEU A 17 -18.45 12.12 -40.55
CA LEU A 17 -17.03 11.87 -40.36
C LEU A 17 -16.49 12.57 -39.11
N PHE A 18 -16.91 13.82 -38.90
CA PHE A 18 -16.56 14.58 -37.69
C PHE A 18 -17.04 13.85 -36.43
N TYR A 19 -18.32 13.46 -36.39
CA TYR A 19 -18.89 12.71 -35.26
C TYR A 19 -18.13 11.41 -35.01
N LYS A 20 -17.86 10.63 -36.06
CA LYS A 20 -17.19 9.33 -35.94
C LYS A 20 -15.77 9.46 -35.39
N HIS A 21 -14.96 10.40 -35.90
CA HIS A 21 -13.54 10.53 -35.53
C HIS A 21 -13.29 11.37 -34.29
N LYS A 22 -14.13 12.40 -34.07
CA LYS A 22 -13.90 13.39 -33.02
C LYS A 22 -14.69 13.11 -31.72
N LEU A 23 -15.76 12.35 -31.80
CA LEU A 23 -16.61 12.06 -30.64
C LEU A 23 -16.69 10.57 -30.34
N LYS A 24 -17.11 9.76 -31.33
CA LYS A 24 -17.40 8.35 -31.08
C LYS A 24 -16.14 7.57 -30.67
N CYS A 25 -15.06 7.73 -31.38
CA CYS A 25 -13.82 6.99 -31.14
C CYS A 25 -13.23 7.24 -29.72
N PRO A 26 -13.02 8.50 -29.26
CA PRO A 26 -12.50 8.74 -27.93
C PRO A 26 -13.46 8.32 -26.80
N ILE A 27 -14.78 8.43 -27.03
CA ILE A 27 -15.77 7.98 -26.04
C ILE A 27 -15.72 6.45 -25.87
N GLU A 28 -15.63 5.69 -26.95
CA GLU A 28 -15.50 4.23 -26.89
C GLU A 28 -14.20 3.79 -26.20
N GLU A 29 -13.10 4.52 -26.44
CA GLU A 29 -11.82 4.27 -25.80
C GLU A 29 -11.87 4.55 -24.30
N LEU A 30 -12.46 5.67 -23.87
CA LEU A 30 -12.67 6.01 -22.47
C LEU A 30 -13.60 5.04 -21.76
N GLU A 31 -14.64 4.54 -22.44
CA GLU A 31 -15.53 3.54 -21.90
C GLU A 31 -14.80 2.21 -21.64
N LEU A 32 -13.97 1.76 -22.57
CA LEU A 32 -13.12 0.58 -22.43
C LEU A 32 -12.10 0.77 -21.28
N ALA A 33 -11.46 1.94 -21.25
CA ALA A 33 -10.53 2.30 -20.19
C ALA A 33 -11.18 2.27 -18.80
N SER A 34 -12.37 2.86 -18.67
CA SER A 34 -13.15 2.84 -17.42
C SER A 34 -13.51 1.41 -16.98
N ARG A 35 -13.88 0.54 -17.92
CA ARG A 35 -14.15 -0.88 -17.61
C ARG A 35 -12.90 -1.62 -17.16
N GLN A 36 -11.73 -1.32 -17.70
CA GLN A 36 -10.47 -1.92 -17.28
C GLN A 36 -10.06 -1.46 -15.87
N VAL A 37 -10.17 -0.17 -15.57
CA VAL A 37 -9.96 0.38 -14.23
C VAL A 37 -10.90 -0.29 -13.22
N GLY A 38 -12.18 -0.46 -13.56
CA GLY A 38 -13.14 -1.15 -12.70
C GLY A 38 -12.82 -2.62 -12.42
N ARG A 39 -11.97 -3.25 -13.24
CA ARG A 39 -11.43 -4.61 -13.05
C ARG A 39 -10.04 -4.62 -12.40
N ASN A 40 -9.58 -3.46 -11.92
CA ASN A 40 -8.24 -3.26 -11.38
C ASN A 40 -7.11 -3.60 -12.37
N ASN A 41 -7.41 -3.55 -13.67
CA ASN A 41 -6.41 -3.64 -14.72
C ASN A 41 -6.00 -2.23 -15.14
N LEU A 42 -4.79 -1.82 -14.76
CA LEU A 42 -4.23 -0.50 -15.07
C LEU A 42 -3.13 -0.56 -16.14
N ASP A 43 -2.89 -1.76 -16.70
CA ASP A 43 -1.91 -2.00 -17.76
C ASP A 43 -2.53 -1.78 -19.15
N PHE A 44 -2.87 -0.54 -19.42
CA PHE A 44 -3.33 -0.06 -20.73
C PHE A 44 -2.96 1.41 -20.89
N HIS A 45 -3.01 1.92 -22.13
CA HIS A 45 -2.83 3.34 -22.44
C HIS A 45 -3.94 3.82 -23.35
N ILE A 46 -4.33 5.09 -23.19
CA ILE A 46 -5.26 5.76 -24.07
C ILE A 46 -4.47 6.31 -25.26
N THR A 47 -4.91 6.01 -26.48
CA THR A 47 -4.18 6.32 -27.72
C THR A 47 -4.66 7.60 -28.40
N TYR A 48 -5.79 8.18 -27.95
CA TYR A 48 -6.34 9.41 -28.51
C TYR A 48 -5.56 10.64 -28.03
N GLU A 49 -4.72 11.21 -28.94
CA GLU A 49 -3.79 12.32 -28.63
C GLU A 49 -4.13 13.63 -29.35
N ASN A 50 -5.38 13.84 -29.80
CA ASN A 50 -5.75 15.07 -30.50
C ASN A 50 -5.74 16.29 -29.53
N GLU A 51 -5.43 17.47 -30.08
CA GLU A 51 -5.47 18.76 -29.36
C GLU A 51 -6.89 19.37 -29.39
N ASP A 52 -7.90 18.61 -28.96
CA ASP A 52 -9.27 19.06 -28.81
C ASP A 52 -9.78 18.77 -27.39
N GLU A 53 -11.04 19.12 -27.09
CA GLU A 53 -11.65 18.92 -25.77
C GLU A 53 -11.64 17.43 -25.34
N MET A 54 -11.82 16.52 -26.30
CA MET A 54 -11.77 15.08 -26.06
C MET A 54 -10.34 14.60 -25.78
N GLY A 55 -9.34 15.13 -26.48
CA GLY A 55 -7.94 14.87 -26.19
C GLY A 55 -7.52 15.38 -24.81
N GLY A 56 -8.03 16.56 -24.40
CA GLY A 56 -7.86 17.05 -23.05
C GLY A 56 -8.42 16.09 -22.00
N LEU A 57 -9.63 15.59 -22.21
CA LEU A 57 -10.27 14.61 -21.32
C LEU A 57 -9.50 13.27 -21.26
N CYS A 58 -9.06 12.76 -22.40
CA CYS A 58 -8.24 11.54 -22.48
C CYS A 58 -6.92 11.70 -21.71
N LYS A 59 -6.27 12.86 -21.81
CA LYS A 59 -5.04 13.19 -21.09
C LYS A 59 -5.21 13.21 -19.58
N GLU A 60 -6.31 13.81 -19.10
CA GLU A 60 -6.63 13.81 -17.67
C GLU A 60 -6.99 12.40 -17.15
N PHE A 61 -7.69 11.60 -17.96
CA PHE A 61 -7.99 10.21 -17.61
C PHE A 61 -6.70 9.36 -17.52
N GLU A 62 -5.78 9.54 -18.47
CA GLU A 62 -4.49 8.84 -18.46
C GLU A 62 -3.64 9.26 -17.26
N ARG A 63 -3.65 10.53 -16.87
CA ARG A 63 -3.00 11.02 -15.65
C ARG A 63 -3.58 10.36 -14.41
N MET A 64 -4.90 10.27 -14.31
CA MET A 64 -5.59 9.60 -13.21
C MET A 64 -5.24 8.09 -13.17
N ARG A 65 -5.23 7.42 -14.32
CA ARG A 65 -4.81 6.01 -14.43
C ARG A 65 -3.37 5.82 -13.92
N GLY A 66 -2.45 6.71 -14.33
CA GLY A 66 -1.06 6.68 -13.88
C GLY A 66 -0.93 6.82 -12.37
N GLN A 67 -1.65 7.77 -11.76
CA GLN A 67 -1.68 7.93 -10.30
C GLN A 67 -2.26 6.71 -9.58
N LEU A 68 -3.32 6.09 -10.12
CA LEU A 68 -3.87 4.85 -9.57
C LEU A 68 -2.87 3.68 -9.65
N ALA A 69 -2.15 3.56 -10.76
CA ALA A 69 -1.13 2.53 -10.93
C ALA A 69 0.01 2.71 -9.92
N GLU A 70 0.49 3.93 -9.74
CA GLU A 70 1.53 4.26 -8.77
C GLU A 70 1.07 3.99 -7.33
N ASN A 71 -0.14 4.43 -6.96
CA ASN A 71 -0.71 4.18 -5.64
C ASN A 71 -0.86 2.66 -5.38
N ASN A 72 -1.32 1.89 -6.35
CA ASN A 72 -1.40 0.44 -6.24
C ASN A 72 -0.01 -0.19 -6.02
N GLN A 73 1.00 0.26 -6.76
CA GLN A 73 2.37 -0.23 -6.59
C GLN A 73 2.91 0.07 -5.19
N GLN A 74 2.65 1.28 -4.68
CA GLN A 74 3.03 1.66 -3.32
C GLN A 74 2.32 0.79 -2.27
N LEU A 75 1.01 0.55 -2.43
CA LEU A 75 0.25 -0.33 -1.55
C LEU A 75 0.80 -1.77 -1.54
N TRP A 76 1.13 -2.32 -2.70
CA TRP A 76 1.74 -3.65 -2.78
C TRP A 76 3.09 -3.70 -2.06
N LYS A 77 3.92 -2.68 -2.24
CA LYS A 77 5.21 -2.58 -1.55
C LYS A 77 5.02 -2.51 -0.03
N MET A 78 4.09 -1.69 0.46
CA MET A 78 3.78 -1.61 1.89
C MET A 78 3.29 -2.96 2.46
N LEU A 79 2.45 -3.68 1.72
CA LEU A 79 1.99 -5.01 2.11
C LEU A 79 3.11 -6.05 2.16
N GLU A 80 4.07 -5.99 1.25
CA GLU A 80 5.25 -6.87 1.28
C GLU A 80 6.16 -6.55 2.46
N GLU A 81 6.40 -5.27 2.73
CA GLU A 81 7.18 -4.81 3.88
C GLU A 81 6.50 -5.23 5.21
N GLU A 82 5.19 -5.08 5.33
CA GLU A 82 4.43 -5.54 6.50
C GLU A 82 4.51 -7.06 6.68
N LYS A 83 4.41 -7.84 5.60
CA LYS A 83 4.60 -9.29 5.63
C LYS A 83 6.00 -9.67 6.13
N ALA A 84 7.03 -9.03 5.61
CA ALA A 84 8.41 -9.27 6.00
C ALA A 84 8.63 -8.94 7.48
N LEU A 85 8.10 -7.82 7.95
CA LEU A 85 8.15 -7.42 9.36
C LEU A 85 7.46 -8.44 10.27
N ARG A 86 6.25 -8.89 9.92
CA ARG A 86 5.52 -9.92 10.69
C ARG A 86 6.30 -11.24 10.75
N ALA A 87 6.94 -11.64 9.65
CA ALA A 87 7.77 -12.85 9.64
C ALA A 87 9.02 -12.71 10.54
N ALA A 88 9.68 -11.55 10.51
CA ALA A 88 10.82 -11.25 11.38
C ALA A 88 10.42 -11.28 12.86
N ILE A 89 9.31 -10.62 13.23
CA ILE A 89 8.77 -10.62 14.58
C ILE A 89 8.49 -12.07 15.06
N ALA A 90 7.82 -12.87 14.23
CA ALA A 90 7.51 -14.26 14.56
C ALA A 90 8.78 -15.10 14.76
N HIS A 91 9.82 -14.87 13.96
CA HIS A 91 11.12 -15.53 14.10
C HIS A 91 11.81 -15.12 15.41
N ASP A 92 11.85 -13.81 15.72
CA ASP A 92 12.55 -13.28 16.88
C ASP A 92 11.87 -13.61 18.22
N ILE A 93 10.56 -13.87 18.19
CA ILE A 93 9.82 -14.42 19.35
C ILE A 93 10.05 -15.93 19.47
N ARG A 94 10.08 -16.68 18.37
CA ARG A 94 10.25 -18.14 18.41
C ARG A 94 11.58 -18.55 19.00
N SER A 95 12.65 -17.83 18.72
CA SER A 95 13.99 -18.16 19.22
C SER A 95 14.07 -18.22 20.75
N PRO A 96 13.69 -17.19 21.53
CA PRO A 96 13.71 -17.26 22.99
C PRO A 96 12.70 -18.26 23.54
N LEU A 97 11.53 -18.46 22.89
CA LEU A 97 10.56 -19.48 23.30
C LEU A 97 11.14 -20.88 23.20
N SER A 98 11.83 -21.22 22.11
CA SER A 98 12.45 -22.55 21.96
C SER A 98 13.51 -22.81 23.03
N VAL A 99 14.25 -21.78 23.45
CA VAL A 99 15.21 -21.91 24.58
C VAL A 99 14.49 -22.18 25.90
N LEU A 100 13.36 -21.46 26.14
CA LEU A 100 12.53 -21.67 27.32
C LEU A 100 11.94 -23.06 27.36
N GLU A 101 11.39 -23.54 26.24
CA GLU A 101 10.86 -24.91 26.11
C GLU A 101 11.95 -25.95 26.41
N GLY A 102 13.15 -25.80 25.85
CA GLY A 102 14.27 -26.69 26.09
C GLY A 102 14.69 -26.74 27.57
N TYR A 103 14.77 -25.58 28.24
CA TYR A 103 15.09 -25.57 29.68
C TYR A 103 13.96 -26.19 30.53
N GLN A 104 12.69 -25.96 30.18
CA GLN A 104 11.58 -26.60 30.87
C GLN A 104 11.58 -28.11 30.70
N GLU A 105 11.85 -28.60 29.49
CA GLU A 105 11.94 -30.03 29.20
C GLU A 105 13.09 -30.68 29.99
N MET A 106 14.27 -30.05 29.96
CA MET A 106 15.42 -30.53 30.73
C MET A 106 15.14 -30.57 32.23
N LEU A 107 14.54 -29.51 32.81
CA LEU A 107 14.19 -29.46 34.22
C LEU A 107 13.14 -30.54 34.57
N SER A 108 12.12 -30.71 33.74
CA SER A 108 11.04 -31.68 34.02
C SER A 108 11.50 -33.13 33.90
N GLU A 109 12.44 -33.44 33.02
CA GLU A 109 12.91 -34.78 32.78
C GLU A 109 14.05 -35.19 33.73
N TYR A 110 15.07 -34.33 33.88
CA TYR A 110 16.32 -34.73 34.59
C TYR A 110 16.34 -34.36 36.06
N LEU A 111 15.60 -33.33 36.51
CA LEU A 111 15.57 -32.97 37.94
C LEU A 111 14.97 -34.09 38.83
N PRO A 112 13.85 -34.77 38.47
CA PRO A 112 13.30 -35.88 39.23
C PRO A 112 14.23 -37.09 39.28
N LYS A 113 15.00 -37.28 38.21
CA LYS A 113 15.97 -38.43 38.11
C LYS A 113 17.27 -38.15 38.87
N LYS A 114 17.46 -36.95 39.42
CA LYS A 114 18.70 -36.48 40.07
C LYS A 114 19.92 -36.50 39.12
N GLU A 115 19.70 -36.36 37.82
CA GLU A 115 20.75 -36.31 36.80
C GLU A 115 21.33 -34.91 36.66
N ILE A 116 20.63 -33.89 37.14
CA ILE A 116 21.10 -32.51 37.30
C ILE A 116 21.10 -32.12 38.77
N ASN A 117 22.08 -31.33 39.17
CA ASN A 117 22.16 -30.81 40.52
C ASN A 117 21.35 -29.50 40.67
N MET A 118 21.17 -29.05 41.92
CA MET A 118 20.41 -27.84 42.24
C MET A 118 21.03 -26.56 41.61
N GLU A 119 22.34 -26.52 41.51
CA GLU A 119 23.07 -25.37 40.93
C GLU A 119 22.77 -25.27 39.43
N GLN A 120 22.84 -26.38 38.69
CA GLN A 120 22.48 -26.43 37.25
C GLN A 120 21.00 -26.11 37.03
N ALA A 121 20.10 -26.58 37.90
CA ALA A 121 18.68 -26.24 37.80
C ALA A 121 18.43 -24.74 38.01
N LEU A 122 19.12 -24.12 38.97
CA LEU A 122 19.06 -22.68 39.23
C LEU A 122 19.62 -21.85 38.05
N GLU A 123 20.68 -22.32 37.42
CA GLU A 123 21.26 -21.68 36.23
C GLU A 123 20.25 -21.68 35.06
N MET A 124 19.59 -22.81 34.77
CA MET A 124 18.55 -22.92 33.74
C MET A 124 17.37 -21.99 34.02
N VAL A 125 16.92 -21.89 35.28
CA VAL A 125 15.86 -20.94 35.68
C VAL A 125 16.29 -19.50 35.47
N ASN A 126 17.52 -19.14 35.83
CA ASN A 126 18.05 -17.78 35.64
C ASN A 126 18.20 -17.42 34.17
N GLU A 127 18.65 -18.32 33.32
CA GLU A 127 18.72 -18.13 31.88
C GLU A 127 17.32 -17.99 31.26
N SER A 128 16.36 -18.80 31.73
CA SER A 128 14.94 -18.66 31.34
C SER A 128 14.41 -17.27 31.67
N LYS A 129 14.70 -16.75 32.87
CA LYS A 129 14.30 -15.40 33.28
C LYS A 129 14.89 -14.32 32.36
N LYS A 130 16.16 -14.43 31.99
CA LYS A 130 16.80 -13.49 31.04
C LYS A 130 16.12 -13.52 29.66
N GLN A 131 15.68 -14.70 29.17
CA GLN A 131 14.94 -14.76 27.90
C GLN A 131 13.59 -14.04 27.99
N ILE A 132 12.87 -14.19 29.11
CA ILE A 132 11.60 -13.49 29.35
C ILE A 132 11.82 -11.97 29.37
N GLU A 133 12.84 -11.49 30.09
CA GLU A 133 13.18 -10.06 30.15
C GLU A 133 13.53 -9.48 28.77
N ARG A 134 14.23 -10.25 27.91
CA ARG A 134 14.51 -9.85 26.52
C ARG A 134 13.24 -9.74 25.69
N MET A 135 12.31 -10.69 25.85
CA MET A 135 11.02 -10.65 25.15
C MET A 135 10.19 -9.45 25.60
N ASP A 136 10.20 -9.11 26.87
CA ASP A 136 9.46 -7.96 27.41
C ASP A 136 9.97 -6.65 26.83
N ILE A 137 11.30 -6.46 26.78
CA ILE A 137 11.96 -5.31 26.13
C ILE A 137 11.59 -5.24 24.64
N PHE A 138 11.59 -6.39 23.96
CA PHE A 138 11.24 -6.45 22.55
C PHE A 138 9.78 -6.01 22.30
N VAL A 139 8.83 -6.52 23.06
CA VAL A 139 7.41 -6.16 22.98
C VAL A 139 7.21 -4.66 23.26
N GLU A 140 7.88 -4.13 24.31
CA GLU A 140 7.78 -2.70 24.63
C GLU A 140 8.38 -1.80 23.54
N THR A 141 9.46 -2.25 22.90
CA THR A 141 10.06 -1.55 21.76
C THR A 141 9.11 -1.52 20.56
N MET A 142 8.46 -2.65 20.24
CA MET A 142 7.46 -2.73 19.18
C MET A 142 6.26 -1.82 19.46
N ARG A 143 5.81 -1.77 20.73
CA ARG A 143 4.72 -0.88 21.14
C ARG A 143 5.07 0.59 20.94
N LYS A 144 6.29 0.98 21.27
CA LYS A 144 6.77 2.36 21.07
C LYS A 144 6.85 2.72 19.59
N MET A 145 7.36 1.84 18.74
CA MET A 145 7.41 2.07 17.29
C MET A 145 6.00 2.29 16.73
N SER A 146 5.03 1.42 17.06
CA SER A 146 3.64 1.59 16.63
C SER A 146 3.00 2.90 17.10
N SER A 147 3.39 3.40 18.28
CA SER A 147 2.87 4.67 18.80
C SER A 147 3.48 5.91 18.16
N LEU A 148 4.68 5.81 17.60
CA LEU A 148 5.35 6.90 16.88
C LEU A 148 4.69 7.16 15.53
N ASP A 149 4.35 6.10 14.76
CA ASP A 149 3.63 6.23 13.49
C ASP A 149 2.31 7.00 13.65
N THR A 150 1.59 6.77 14.76
CA THR A 150 0.33 7.46 15.04
C THR A 150 0.55 8.93 15.44
N ARG A 151 1.69 9.26 16.06
CA ARG A 151 1.99 10.63 16.50
C ARG A 151 2.50 11.51 15.37
N GLU A 152 3.25 11.00 14.42
CA GLU A 152 3.70 11.77 13.24
C GLU A 152 2.53 12.28 12.43
N LEU A 153 1.53 11.45 12.17
CA LEU A 153 0.32 11.85 11.45
C LEU A 153 -0.46 12.97 12.16
N VAL A 154 -0.57 12.91 13.48
CA VAL A 154 -1.25 13.95 14.29
C VAL A 154 -0.44 15.24 14.37
N ALA A 155 0.89 15.16 14.44
CA ALA A 155 1.77 16.33 14.48
C ALA A 155 1.78 17.08 13.14
N GLU A 156 1.70 16.37 12.00
CA GLU A 156 1.64 16.97 10.67
C GLU A 156 0.33 17.76 10.45
N GLU A 157 -0.80 17.24 10.89
CA GLU A 157 -2.09 17.96 10.83
C GLU A 157 -2.12 19.20 11.73
N ILE A 158 -1.56 19.15 12.93
CA ILE A 158 -1.50 20.29 13.86
C ILE A 158 -0.54 21.37 13.33
N THR A 159 0.61 20.98 12.78
CA THR A 159 1.61 21.92 12.24
C THR A 159 1.06 22.68 11.05
N SER A 160 0.29 22.05 10.15
CA SER A 160 -0.33 22.69 9.00
C SER A 160 -1.35 23.75 9.43
N LYS A 161 -2.19 23.48 10.42
CA LYS A 161 -3.15 24.46 10.97
C LYS A 161 -2.50 25.59 11.75
N GLN A 162 -1.44 25.30 12.48
CA GLN A 162 -0.69 26.29 13.26
C GLN A 162 0.02 27.32 12.36
N VAL A 163 0.61 26.86 11.26
CA VAL A 163 1.25 27.72 10.24
C VAL A 163 0.22 28.64 9.55
N GLU A 164 -1.00 28.17 9.34
CA GLU A 164 -2.06 28.99 8.75
C GLU A 164 -2.58 30.10 9.67
N ILE A 165 -2.49 29.91 10.98
CA ILE A 165 -2.86 30.90 12.01
C ILE A 165 -1.73 31.93 12.16
N ASP A 166 -0.47 31.53 12.18
CA ASP A 166 0.68 32.42 12.34
C ASP A 166 0.90 33.34 11.12
N VAL A 167 0.64 32.86 9.91
CA VAL A 167 0.71 33.66 8.67
C VAL A 167 -0.41 34.72 8.56
N ARG A 168 -1.51 34.57 9.31
CA ARG A 168 -2.59 35.58 9.38
C ARG A 168 -2.44 36.60 10.49
N ALA A 169 -1.44 36.42 11.36
CA ALA A 169 -1.20 37.31 12.51
C ALA A 169 -0.06 38.34 12.23
N GLU A 170 0.65 38.25 11.11
CA GLU A 170 1.55 39.26 10.53
C GLU A 170 0.88 40.04 9.37
#